data_bf0d1812aed56c3221284bea102eda6f
#
_entry.id   bf0d1812aed56c3221284bea102eda6f
#
_cell.length_a   1.000
_cell.length_b   1.000
_cell.length_c   1.000
_cell.angle_alpha   90.00
_cell.angle_beta   90.00
_cell.angle_gamma   90.00
#
_symmetry.space_group_name_H-M   'P 1'
#
loop_
_entity.id
_entity.type
_entity.pdbx_description
1 polymer ?
#
loop_
_entity_poly.entity_id
_entity_poly.type
_entity_poly.pdbx_seq_one_letter_code
_entity_poly.pdbx_strand_id
1 'polypeptide(L)'
;MECYKYCPKVRTGDETIVIGEDGKPVISEELCPGCGICIHKCPFEAIRIVGLPEELEEDLVHQFGKNGFRLFRLPWPKEGKVIGLLGPNAIGKTTVINILSGTLIPNLGNYESESDWEPVLEHYAGTEIQDHLKSVADGAIKTSLKPQYVDKIPKLYDEKVSSLLSKMDEVGELEKITELMDLSGCLKRRTTELSGGELQRVTIAAAMLKDADIYFFDEPSSYLDIHQRLSVAKSIQELSMKKQVIVIEHDLAVLDFLADEVYLMYGSEGTYGVIAHPRAVRSAINTYLSGYMREENIRFRETEIRFETHAPRKGWETQTLLSFGQLEKELDGFVLMTKAGKLSVGEVVGVVGPNATGKTTFVKMLAGIIEPTKGELETAIKVSYKPQYLKPDFPGTVKELFFEKIKDTFSSGFFNSEISHPLNLKPLLDSELSNLSGGELQRVAIALCLGSEADIYLIDEPSAYLDSSQRMVAARTIRRVMEKGGNSGLIVDHDVYFIDLVSDSLMVFGGEPSVHGTGEGPFHLREGMNRFLADVDITFRRDPDSKRPRINKLDSVLDREQKAKGEFYYTN
;
A
#
# COMPACT_ATOMS: atom_id res chain seq x y z
N MET A 1 -1.25 32.15 -19.58
CA MET A 1 -1.33 30.69 -19.69
C MET A 1 -0.56 30.22 -20.92
N GLU A 2 0.44 29.39 -20.69
CA GLU A 2 1.32 28.93 -21.77
C GLU A 2 0.60 27.94 -22.71
N CYS A 3 -0.23 27.03 -22.18
CA CYS A 3 -1.02 26.10 -22.98
C CYS A 3 -1.89 26.81 -24.04
N TYR A 4 -2.56 27.90 -23.65
CA TYR A 4 -3.37 28.71 -24.56
C TYR A 4 -2.51 29.38 -25.64
N LYS A 5 -1.38 30.03 -25.25
CA LYS A 5 -0.49 30.75 -26.14
C LYS A 5 0.18 29.87 -27.20
N TYR A 6 0.51 28.64 -26.84
CA TYR A 6 1.25 27.73 -27.73
C TYR A 6 0.37 26.73 -28.48
N CYS A 7 -0.95 26.69 -28.22
CA CYS A 7 -1.86 25.82 -28.95
C CYS A 7 -1.96 26.24 -30.43
N PRO A 8 -1.62 25.36 -31.40
CA PRO A 8 -1.72 25.68 -32.80
C PRO A 8 -3.14 26.02 -33.23
N LYS A 9 -4.13 25.31 -32.72
CA LYS A 9 -5.54 25.49 -33.00
C LYS A 9 -6.07 26.84 -32.52
N VAL A 10 -5.74 27.21 -31.27
CA VAL A 10 -6.09 28.53 -30.72
C VAL A 10 -5.48 29.67 -31.56
N ARG A 11 -4.23 29.49 -32.02
CA ARG A 11 -3.57 30.47 -32.92
C ARG A 11 -4.23 30.64 -34.26
N THR A 12 -4.96 29.63 -34.74
CA THR A 12 -5.75 29.71 -35.99
C THR A 12 -7.18 30.19 -35.72
N GLY A 13 -7.52 30.60 -34.49
CA GLY A 13 -8.83 31.16 -34.16
C GLY A 13 -9.84 30.11 -33.66
N ASP A 14 -9.38 28.91 -33.35
CA ASP A 14 -10.22 27.80 -32.86
C ASP A 14 -10.37 27.88 -31.34
N GLU A 15 -11.54 27.60 -30.79
CA GLU A 15 -11.82 27.61 -29.34
C GLU A 15 -11.39 26.30 -28.62
N THR A 16 -10.34 25.66 -29.10
CA THR A 16 -9.80 24.42 -28.55
C THR A 16 -9.39 24.56 -27.07
N ILE A 17 -8.91 25.73 -26.67
CA ILE A 17 -8.64 26.06 -25.26
C ILE A 17 -9.31 27.40 -24.95
N VAL A 18 -10.20 27.41 -23.98
CA VAL A 18 -10.85 28.61 -23.46
C VAL A 18 -10.46 28.83 -21.99
N ILE A 19 -10.63 30.03 -21.46
CA ILE A 19 -10.41 30.35 -20.05
C ILE A 19 -11.74 30.22 -19.34
N GLY A 20 -11.84 29.28 -18.38
CA GLY A 20 -13.03 29.10 -17.55
C GLY A 20 -13.26 30.27 -16.57
N GLU A 21 -14.42 30.29 -15.95
CA GLU A 21 -14.81 31.32 -14.96
C GLU A 21 -13.87 31.32 -13.73
N ASP A 22 -13.27 30.19 -13.38
CA ASP A 22 -12.27 30.04 -12.33
C ASP A 22 -10.85 30.48 -12.74
N GLY A 23 -10.70 31.01 -13.96
CA GLY A 23 -9.43 31.45 -14.52
C GLY A 23 -8.52 30.32 -14.99
N LYS A 24 -8.96 29.06 -14.99
CA LYS A 24 -8.19 27.91 -15.48
C LYS A 24 -8.47 27.63 -16.96
N PRO A 25 -7.52 26.97 -17.67
CA PRO A 25 -7.75 26.56 -19.05
C PRO A 25 -8.73 25.38 -19.10
N VAL A 26 -9.75 25.50 -19.93
CA VAL A 26 -10.65 24.41 -20.29
C VAL A 26 -10.29 24.00 -21.72
N ILE A 27 -9.95 22.74 -21.93
CA ILE A 27 -9.55 22.17 -23.23
C ILE A 27 -10.75 21.40 -23.79
N SER A 28 -11.15 21.73 -25.02
CA SER A 28 -12.17 20.95 -25.73
C SER A 28 -11.58 19.62 -26.20
N GLU A 29 -12.17 18.52 -25.79
CA GLU A 29 -11.74 17.17 -26.21
C GLU A 29 -12.02 16.93 -27.71
N GLU A 30 -13.15 17.44 -28.22
CA GLU A 30 -13.54 17.30 -29.61
C GLU A 30 -12.65 18.11 -30.58
N LEU A 31 -12.28 19.33 -30.17
CA LEU A 31 -11.48 20.22 -31.03
C LEU A 31 -9.97 19.98 -30.89
N CYS A 32 -9.54 19.23 -29.87
CA CYS A 32 -8.12 19.00 -29.57
C CYS A 32 -7.56 17.85 -30.44
N PRO A 33 -6.58 18.12 -31.33
CA PRO A 33 -5.98 17.06 -32.16
C PRO A 33 -4.95 16.20 -31.39
N GLY A 34 -4.80 16.36 -30.08
CA GLY A 34 -3.84 15.56 -29.30
C GLY A 34 -2.36 15.81 -29.62
N CYS A 35 -1.98 16.98 -30.11
CA CYS A 35 -0.61 17.25 -30.59
C CYS A 35 0.47 17.33 -29.50
N GLY A 36 0.12 17.36 -28.22
CA GLY A 36 1.02 17.32 -27.07
C GLY A 36 1.79 18.61 -26.74
N ILE A 37 1.71 19.66 -27.55
CA ILE A 37 2.49 20.90 -27.33
C ILE A 37 2.18 21.53 -25.96
N CYS A 38 0.90 21.56 -25.57
CA CYS A 38 0.47 22.12 -24.29
C CYS A 38 1.03 21.37 -23.08
N ILE A 39 1.24 20.05 -23.19
CA ILE A 39 1.85 19.23 -22.13
C ILE A 39 3.27 19.72 -21.85
N HIS A 40 4.09 19.84 -22.90
CA HIS A 40 5.48 20.27 -22.79
C HIS A 40 5.64 21.75 -22.40
N LYS A 41 4.58 22.56 -22.54
CA LYS A 41 4.59 23.99 -22.21
C LYS A 41 3.90 24.32 -20.89
N CYS A 42 3.22 23.34 -20.27
CA CYS A 42 2.59 23.55 -18.99
C CYS A 42 3.65 23.55 -17.87
N PRO A 43 3.88 24.68 -17.17
CA PRO A 43 4.88 24.72 -16.09
C PRO A 43 4.45 23.93 -14.86
N PHE A 44 3.18 23.56 -14.77
CA PHE A 44 2.62 22.79 -13.65
C PHE A 44 2.43 21.31 -13.98
N GLU A 45 2.83 20.87 -15.18
CA GLU A 45 2.59 19.49 -15.70
C GLU A 45 1.12 19.01 -15.52
N ALA A 46 0.16 19.95 -15.51
CA ALA A 46 -1.25 19.71 -15.20
C ALA A 46 -2.09 19.23 -16.39
N ILE A 47 -1.48 19.03 -17.57
CA ILE A 47 -2.17 18.60 -18.77
C ILE A 47 -1.67 17.22 -19.16
N ARG A 48 -2.61 16.30 -19.37
CA ARG A 48 -2.33 14.96 -19.90
C ARG A 48 -3.21 14.72 -21.13
N ILE A 49 -2.69 14.02 -22.13
CA ILE A 49 -3.48 13.48 -23.24
C ILE A 49 -3.71 12.02 -22.97
N VAL A 50 -4.96 11.63 -22.96
CA VAL A 50 -5.39 10.26 -22.75
C VAL A 50 -6.19 9.85 -23.96
N GLY A 51 -5.65 8.91 -24.76
CA GLY A 51 -6.40 8.23 -25.80
C GLY A 51 -7.24 7.14 -25.15
N LEU A 52 -8.52 7.40 -24.92
CA LEU A 52 -9.47 6.35 -24.54
C LEU A 52 -9.88 5.58 -25.79
N PRO A 53 -9.98 4.24 -25.74
CA PRO A 53 -10.62 3.49 -26.82
C PRO A 53 -12.09 3.94 -26.97
N GLU A 54 -12.56 4.15 -28.18
CA GLU A 54 -13.97 4.50 -28.47
C GLU A 54 -14.96 3.48 -27.87
N GLU A 55 -14.55 2.22 -27.77
CA GLU A 55 -15.32 1.11 -27.17
C GLU A 55 -15.62 1.30 -25.66
N LEU A 56 -14.92 2.19 -24.96
CA LEU A 56 -15.16 2.47 -23.54
C LEU A 56 -16.20 3.58 -23.31
N GLU A 57 -16.64 4.33 -24.30
CA GLU A 57 -17.60 5.41 -24.10
C GLU A 57 -18.96 4.90 -23.59
N GLU A 58 -19.39 3.71 -24.03
CA GLU A 58 -20.62 3.06 -23.58
C GLU A 58 -20.52 2.55 -22.11
N ASP A 59 -19.31 2.35 -21.60
CA ASP A 59 -19.04 1.84 -20.26
C ASP A 59 -18.82 2.95 -19.21
N LEU A 60 -19.02 4.24 -19.58
CA LEU A 60 -18.81 5.38 -18.69
C LEU A 60 -19.86 5.42 -17.57
N VAL A 61 -19.39 5.32 -16.34
CA VAL A 61 -20.21 5.30 -15.13
C VAL A 61 -20.41 6.69 -14.53
N HIS A 62 -19.28 7.41 -14.36
CA HIS A 62 -19.29 8.70 -13.67
C HIS A 62 -18.14 9.59 -14.14
N GLN A 63 -18.44 10.91 -14.28
CA GLN A 63 -17.45 11.93 -14.59
C GLN A 63 -17.59 13.13 -13.65
N PHE A 64 -16.46 13.55 -13.05
CA PHE A 64 -16.40 14.70 -12.13
C PHE A 64 -16.18 16.01 -12.90
N GLY A 65 -17.20 16.46 -13.67
CA GLY A 65 -17.14 17.72 -14.41
C GLY A 65 -16.34 17.65 -15.72
N LYS A 66 -16.24 18.80 -16.39
CA LYS A 66 -15.56 18.93 -17.67
C LYS A 66 -14.05 18.68 -17.50
N ASN A 67 -13.49 17.77 -18.29
CA ASN A 67 -12.11 17.30 -18.14
C ASN A 67 -11.77 16.73 -16.75
N GLY A 68 -12.77 16.37 -15.95
CA GLY A 68 -12.58 15.74 -14.65
C GLY A 68 -12.34 14.25 -14.76
N PHE A 69 -12.07 13.63 -13.61
CA PHE A 69 -11.85 12.18 -13.51
C PHE A 69 -13.06 11.40 -14.04
N ARG A 70 -12.81 10.34 -14.81
CA ARG A 70 -13.81 9.42 -15.38
C ARG A 70 -13.65 8.03 -14.82
N LEU A 71 -14.78 7.40 -14.42
CA LEU A 71 -14.84 6.01 -13.99
C LEU A 71 -15.62 5.19 -15.03
N PHE A 72 -15.03 4.08 -15.44
CA PHE A 72 -15.63 3.14 -16.39
C PHE A 72 -15.87 1.79 -15.73
N ARG A 73 -17.05 1.22 -15.93
CA ARG A 73 -17.54 -0.03 -15.37
C ARG A 73 -17.67 -0.05 -13.85
N LEU A 74 -18.42 -0.99 -13.31
CA LEU A 74 -18.57 -1.24 -11.88
C LEU A 74 -18.31 -2.71 -11.55
N PRO A 75 -17.73 -3.01 -10.36
CA PRO A 75 -17.67 -4.38 -9.89
C PRO A 75 -19.02 -4.81 -9.33
N TRP A 76 -19.33 -6.09 -9.44
CA TRP A 76 -20.55 -6.66 -8.90
C TRP A 76 -20.29 -7.33 -7.55
N PRO A 77 -20.94 -6.87 -6.44
CA PRO A 77 -20.86 -7.53 -5.14
C PRO A 77 -21.63 -8.86 -5.16
N LYS A 78 -21.03 -9.91 -4.60
CA LYS A 78 -21.61 -11.27 -4.57
C LYS A 78 -21.72 -11.79 -3.15
N GLU A 79 -22.85 -12.42 -2.81
CA GLU A 79 -22.97 -13.13 -1.54
C GLU A 79 -22.06 -14.36 -1.49
N GLY A 80 -21.56 -14.69 -0.31
CA GLY A 80 -20.69 -15.84 -0.09
C GLY A 80 -19.28 -15.70 -0.65
N LYS A 81 -18.90 -14.50 -1.13
CA LYS A 81 -17.57 -14.21 -1.67
C LYS A 81 -17.02 -12.90 -1.18
N VAL A 82 -15.69 -12.85 -1.01
CA VAL A 82 -14.95 -11.61 -0.85
C VAL A 82 -14.48 -11.13 -2.22
N ILE A 83 -14.94 -9.96 -2.62
CA ILE A 83 -14.55 -9.30 -3.86
C ILE A 83 -13.38 -8.34 -3.57
N GLY A 84 -12.25 -8.57 -4.20
CA GLY A 84 -11.07 -7.69 -4.10
C GLY A 84 -11.04 -6.64 -5.20
N LEU A 85 -10.68 -5.40 -4.86
CA LEU A 85 -10.33 -4.36 -5.82
C LEU A 85 -8.83 -4.09 -5.75
N LEU A 86 -8.14 -4.24 -6.88
CA LEU A 86 -6.69 -4.05 -6.98
C LEU A 86 -6.33 -3.08 -8.10
N GLY A 87 -5.64 -2.01 -7.76
CA GLY A 87 -5.16 -1.00 -8.71
C GLY A 87 -4.36 0.10 -8.04
N PRO A 88 -3.72 0.99 -8.81
CA PRO A 88 -2.98 2.14 -8.30
C PRO A 88 -3.80 3.07 -7.43
N ASN A 89 -3.15 3.98 -6.72
CA ASN A 89 -3.85 5.06 -6.02
C ASN A 89 -4.44 6.06 -7.04
N ALA A 90 -5.43 6.86 -6.61
CA ALA A 90 -6.12 7.84 -7.43
C ALA A 90 -6.72 7.30 -8.75
N ILE A 91 -7.08 6.01 -8.80
CA ILE A 91 -7.71 5.34 -9.95
C ILE A 91 -9.24 5.19 -9.80
N GLY A 92 -9.82 5.77 -8.74
CA GLY A 92 -11.28 5.76 -8.52
C GLY A 92 -11.81 4.64 -7.60
N LYS A 93 -10.96 3.93 -6.84
CA LYS A 93 -11.42 2.88 -5.89
C LYS A 93 -12.46 3.41 -4.90
N THR A 94 -12.23 4.55 -4.29
CA THR A 94 -13.17 5.21 -3.38
C THR A 94 -14.45 5.65 -4.08
N THR A 95 -14.36 6.09 -5.35
CA THR A 95 -15.54 6.44 -6.17
C THR A 95 -16.44 5.22 -6.37
N VAL A 96 -15.85 4.05 -6.63
CA VAL A 96 -16.59 2.78 -6.72
C VAL A 96 -17.36 2.50 -5.43
N ILE A 97 -16.68 2.59 -4.27
CA ILE A 97 -17.34 2.39 -2.97
C ILE A 97 -18.50 3.37 -2.78
N ASN A 98 -18.29 4.65 -3.09
CA ASN A 98 -19.33 5.67 -2.94
C ASN A 98 -20.55 5.42 -3.83
N ILE A 99 -20.35 4.91 -5.03
CA ILE A 99 -21.46 4.53 -5.93
C ILE A 99 -22.21 3.30 -5.38
N LEU A 100 -21.47 2.24 -5.05
CA LEU A 100 -22.07 1.00 -4.55
C LEU A 100 -22.73 1.14 -3.16
N SER A 101 -22.30 2.15 -2.39
CA SER A 101 -22.93 2.50 -1.11
C SER A 101 -24.10 3.49 -1.23
N GLY A 102 -24.36 4.03 -2.42
CA GLY A 102 -25.39 5.05 -2.65
C GLY A 102 -25.02 6.46 -2.19
N THR A 103 -23.78 6.67 -1.73
CA THR A 103 -23.31 8.01 -1.33
C THR A 103 -23.08 8.91 -2.54
N LEU A 104 -22.79 8.33 -3.71
CA LEU A 104 -22.61 9.02 -4.99
C LEU A 104 -23.53 8.40 -6.04
N ILE A 105 -24.40 9.20 -6.64
CA ILE A 105 -25.24 8.77 -7.78
C ILE A 105 -24.41 8.89 -9.06
N PRO A 106 -24.25 7.85 -9.87
CA PRO A 106 -23.56 7.94 -11.16
C PRO A 106 -24.26 8.91 -12.11
N ASN A 107 -23.51 9.62 -12.93
CA ASN A 107 -24.07 10.55 -13.91
C ASN A 107 -23.92 10.12 -15.37
N LEU A 108 -23.36 8.95 -15.64
CA LEU A 108 -23.13 8.39 -16.99
C LEU A 108 -22.48 9.38 -17.95
N GLY A 109 -21.61 10.27 -17.43
CA GLY A 109 -20.93 11.32 -18.19
C GLY A 109 -21.69 12.65 -18.28
N ASN A 110 -22.94 12.71 -17.88
CA ASN A 110 -23.73 13.94 -17.86
C ASN A 110 -23.49 14.75 -16.58
N TYR A 111 -22.35 15.42 -16.50
CA TYR A 111 -21.92 16.20 -15.33
C TYR A 111 -22.55 17.60 -15.24
N GLU A 112 -23.31 18.04 -16.24
CA GLU A 112 -23.96 19.35 -16.28
C GLU A 112 -25.38 19.33 -15.64
N SER A 113 -25.98 18.15 -15.48
CA SER A 113 -27.28 17.95 -14.84
C SER A 113 -27.16 17.32 -13.47
N GLU A 114 -28.21 17.46 -12.64
CA GLU A 114 -28.31 16.69 -11.40
C GLU A 114 -28.40 15.20 -11.73
N SER A 115 -27.62 14.40 -10.99
CA SER A 115 -27.62 12.94 -11.15
C SER A 115 -28.89 12.32 -10.58
N ASP A 116 -29.50 11.39 -11.31
CA ASP A 116 -30.67 10.63 -10.88
C ASP A 116 -30.46 9.14 -11.11
N TRP A 117 -31.15 8.31 -10.31
CA TRP A 117 -31.09 6.86 -10.42
C TRP A 117 -31.82 6.28 -11.64
N GLU A 118 -32.87 6.94 -12.15
CA GLU A 118 -33.68 6.42 -13.25
C GLU A 118 -32.86 6.12 -14.51
N PRO A 119 -32.04 7.06 -15.04
CA PRO A 119 -31.16 6.78 -16.19
C PRO A 119 -30.10 5.69 -15.90
N VAL A 120 -29.61 5.63 -14.66
CA VAL A 120 -28.65 4.61 -14.25
C VAL A 120 -29.27 3.21 -14.28
N LEU A 121 -30.47 3.06 -13.76
CA LEU A 121 -31.18 1.77 -13.74
C LEU A 121 -31.57 1.32 -15.17
N GLU A 122 -31.89 2.25 -16.06
CA GLU A 122 -32.13 1.96 -17.48
C GLU A 122 -30.85 1.48 -18.17
N HIS A 123 -29.72 2.16 -17.94
CA HIS A 123 -28.41 1.80 -18.51
C HIS A 123 -27.97 0.38 -18.10
N TYR A 124 -28.17 0.03 -16.82
CA TYR A 124 -27.80 -1.29 -16.29
C TYR A 124 -28.90 -2.35 -16.42
N ALA A 125 -29.99 -2.08 -17.17
CA ALA A 125 -31.09 -3.04 -17.33
C ALA A 125 -30.62 -4.37 -17.93
N GLY A 126 -30.96 -5.48 -17.28
CA GLY A 126 -30.56 -6.82 -17.69
C GLY A 126 -29.12 -7.23 -17.32
N THR A 127 -28.39 -6.39 -16.61
CA THR A 127 -27.06 -6.73 -16.09
C THR A 127 -27.11 -7.31 -14.68
N GLU A 128 -26.07 -8.03 -14.27
CA GLU A 128 -25.98 -8.67 -12.94
C GLU A 128 -25.95 -7.66 -11.78
N ILE A 129 -25.55 -6.41 -12.02
CA ILE A 129 -25.49 -5.36 -11.00
C ILE A 129 -26.81 -4.60 -10.83
N GLN A 130 -27.79 -4.76 -11.74
CA GLN A 130 -29.04 -4.02 -11.74
C GLN A 130 -29.79 -4.11 -10.41
N ASP A 131 -29.93 -5.32 -9.86
CA ASP A 131 -30.68 -5.54 -8.61
C ASP A 131 -30.01 -4.84 -7.42
N HIS A 132 -28.69 -4.81 -7.38
CA HIS A 132 -27.94 -4.08 -6.36
C HIS A 132 -28.18 -2.57 -6.48
N LEU A 133 -28.00 -1.99 -7.68
CA LEU A 133 -28.21 -0.56 -7.90
C LEU A 133 -29.66 -0.13 -7.63
N LYS A 134 -30.64 -0.99 -7.95
CA LYS A 134 -32.04 -0.76 -7.60
C LYS A 134 -32.25 -0.72 -6.09
N SER A 135 -31.69 -1.68 -5.37
CA SER A 135 -31.78 -1.72 -3.90
C SER A 135 -31.10 -0.51 -3.24
N VAL A 136 -30.01 -0.02 -3.84
CA VAL A 136 -29.35 1.23 -3.43
C VAL A 136 -30.23 2.44 -3.70
N ALA A 137 -30.82 2.53 -4.90
CA ALA A 137 -31.70 3.64 -5.30
C ALA A 137 -32.96 3.72 -4.41
N ASP A 138 -33.54 2.57 -4.07
CA ASP A 138 -34.72 2.46 -3.19
C ASP A 138 -34.37 2.72 -1.70
N GLY A 139 -33.06 2.90 -1.35
CA GLY A 139 -32.60 3.02 0.03
C GLY A 139 -32.85 1.76 0.87
N ALA A 140 -33.03 0.62 0.22
CA ALA A 140 -33.33 -0.66 0.86
C ALA A 140 -32.08 -1.38 1.37
N ILE A 141 -30.89 -1.06 0.84
CA ILE A 141 -29.62 -1.68 1.20
C ILE A 141 -28.92 -0.89 2.32
N LYS A 142 -28.51 -1.59 3.36
CA LYS A 142 -27.69 -1.03 4.42
C LYS A 142 -26.24 -1.27 4.14
N THR A 143 -25.40 -0.25 4.29
CA THR A 143 -23.96 -0.31 4.01
C THR A 143 -23.14 -0.04 5.26
N SER A 144 -22.01 -0.73 5.40
CA SER A 144 -21.00 -0.46 6.40
C SER A 144 -19.64 -0.23 5.74
N LEU A 145 -18.95 0.84 6.11
CA LEU A 145 -17.67 1.22 5.55
C LEU A 145 -16.61 1.35 6.64
N LYS A 146 -15.52 0.60 6.51
CA LYS A 146 -14.25 0.86 7.19
C LYS A 146 -13.42 1.80 6.31
N PRO A 147 -13.18 3.06 6.72
CA PRO A 147 -12.47 4.04 5.89
C PRO A 147 -10.96 3.79 5.86
N GLN A 148 -10.28 4.29 4.83
CA GLN A 148 -8.83 4.17 4.66
C GLN A 148 -8.04 4.85 5.82
N TYR A 149 -8.37 6.09 6.14
CA TYR A 149 -7.61 6.89 7.13
C TYR A 149 -8.22 6.78 8.53
N VAL A 150 -7.61 5.92 9.36
CA VAL A 150 -8.07 5.70 10.74
C VAL A 150 -7.59 6.78 11.72
N ASP A 151 -6.51 7.47 11.43
CA ASP A 151 -5.89 8.53 12.28
C ASP A 151 -6.80 9.76 12.48
N LYS A 152 -7.84 9.90 11.67
CA LYS A 152 -8.86 10.94 11.83
C LYS A 152 -9.93 10.58 12.86
N ILE A 153 -10.10 9.29 13.18
CA ILE A 153 -11.15 8.80 14.08
C ILE A 153 -10.99 9.33 15.51
N PRO A 154 -9.79 9.37 16.14
CA PRO A 154 -9.64 9.94 17.46
C PRO A 154 -10.01 11.43 17.56
N LYS A 155 -9.92 12.16 16.44
CA LYS A 155 -10.33 13.58 16.38
C LYS A 155 -11.85 13.76 16.36
N LEU A 156 -12.58 12.74 15.90
CA LEU A 156 -14.03 12.74 15.79
C LEU A 156 -14.70 12.08 17.00
N TYR A 157 -14.07 11.06 17.55
CA TYR A 157 -14.61 10.18 18.60
C TYR A 157 -13.56 9.98 19.69
N ASP A 158 -13.40 10.94 20.60
CA ASP A 158 -12.52 10.83 21.76
C ASP A 158 -13.27 10.20 22.96
N GLU A 159 -13.45 8.91 22.92
CA GLU A 159 -14.11 8.14 23.98
C GLU A 159 -13.42 6.79 24.23
N LYS A 160 -13.86 6.05 25.27
CA LYS A 160 -13.35 4.71 25.55
C LYS A 160 -13.75 3.74 24.44
N VAL A 161 -12.84 2.85 24.06
CA VAL A 161 -13.08 1.84 23.01
C VAL A 161 -14.32 1.01 23.31
N SER A 162 -14.51 0.56 24.56
CA SER A 162 -15.69 -0.20 24.97
C SER A 162 -17.00 0.56 24.76
N SER A 163 -17.02 1.88 25.05
CA SER A 163 -18.20 2.72 24.84
C SER A 163 -18.49 2.91 23.35
N LEU A 164 -17.45 3.18 22.56
CA LEU A 164 -17.57 3.33 21.10
C LEU A 164 -18.13 2.06 20.45
N LEU A 165 -17.54 0.90 20.74
CA LEU A 165 -17.98 -0.37 20.14
C LEU A 165 -19.38 -0.78 20.60
N SER A 166 -19.75 -0.54 21.87
CA SER A 166 -21.10 -0.80 22.36
C SER A 166 -22.18 0.04 21.68
N LYS A 167 -21.86 1.30 21.30
CA LYS A 167 -22.77 2.15 20.53
C LYS A 167 -22.92 1.70 19.07
N MET A 168 -21.89 1.03 18.54
CA MET A 168 -21.86 0.55 17.16
C MET A 168 -22.46 -0.86 17.02
N ASP A 169 -22.69 -1.57 18.13
CA ASP A 169 -23.17 -2.94 18.13
C ASP A 169 -24.67 -3.01 17.84
N GLU A 170 -24.99 -3.16 16.57
CA GLU A 170 -26.36 -3.37 16.06
C GLU A 170 -26.69 -4.87 15.90
N VAL A 171 -25.65 -5.74 15.89
CA VAL A 171 -25.83 -7.18 15.68
C VAL A 171 -25.77 -8.01 16.96
N GLY A 172 -25.38 -7.42 18.10
CA GLY A 172 -25.26 -8.09 19.39
C GLY A 172 -24.08 -9.07 19.50
N GLU A 173 -23.02 -8.87 18.68
CA GLU A 173 -21.84 -9.76 18.66
C GLU A 173 -20.57 -9.08 19.24
N LEU A 174 -20.73 -8.08 20.12
CA LEU A 174 -19.62 -7.28 20.67
C LEU A 174 -18.51 -8.15 21.28
N GLU A 175 -18.85 -9.12 22.13
CA GLU A 175 -17.86 -9.97 22.81
C GLU A 175 -17.08 -10.81 21.80
N LYS A 176 -17.76 -11.45 20.87
CA LYS A 176 -17.17 -12.28 19.81
C LYS A 176 -16.22 -11.47 18.93
N ILE A 177 -16.65 -10.29 18.47
CA ILE A 177 -15.84 -9.46 17.56
C ILE A 177 -14.66 -8.85 18.31
N THR A 178 -14.79 -8.46 19.57
CA THR A 178 -13.66 -7.96 20.38
C THR A 178 -12.62 -9.04 20.65
N GLU A 179 -13.03 -10.29 20.83
CA GLU A 179 -12.11 -11.42 20.96
C GLU A 179 -11.39 -11.72 19.63
N LEU A 180 -12.15 -11.81 18.50
CA LEU A 180 -11.59 -12.04 17.17
C LEU A 180 -10.57 -10.98 16.76
N MET A 181 -10.79 -9.72 17.14
CA MET A 181 -9.89 -8.61 16.85
C MET A 181 -8.81 -8.39 17.90
N ASP A 182 -8.72 -9.24 18.91
CA ASP A 182 -7.76 -9.12 20.02
C ASP A 182 -7.75 -7.70 20.62
N LEU A 183 -8.94 -7.22 21.03
CA LEU A 183 -9.14 -5.86 21.56
C LEU A 183 -9.24 -5.80 23.08
N SER A 184 -9.18 -6.94 23.78
CA SER A 184 -9.38 -7.03 25.23
C SER A 184 -8.46 -6.09 26.02
N GLY A 185 -7.20 -5.94 25.57
CA GLY A 185 -6.21 -5.09 26.22
C GLY A 185 -6.45 -3.58 26.09
N CYS A 186 -7.23 -3.15 25.06
CA CYS A 186 -7.45 -1.74 24.79
C CYS A 186 -8.87 -1.24 25.09
N LEU A 187 -9.82 -2.09 25.49
CA LEU A 187 -11.22 -1.73 25.73
C LEU A 187 -11.42 -0.58 26.73
N LYS A 188 -10.55 -0.47 27.73
CA LYS A 188 -10.63 0.59 28.76
C LYS A 188 -9.92 1.88 28.39
N ARG A 189 -9.11 1.86 27.33
CA ARG A 189 -8.34 3.01 26.84
C ARG A 189 -9.19 3.90 25.96
N ARG A 190 -8.79 5.17 25.82
CA ARG A 190 -9.42 6.11 24.89
C ARG A 190 -8.88 5.90 23.48
N THR A 191 -9.66 6.26 22.48
CA THR A 191 -9.25 6.16 21.07
C THR A 191 -7.98 6.97 20.76
N THR A 192 -7.75 8.07 21.48
CA THR A 192 -6.54 8.90 21.38
C THR A 192 -5.27 8.27 21.96
N GLU A 193 -5.40 7.20 22.75
CA GLU A 193 -4.30 6.48 23.40
C GLU A 193 -3.89 5.21 22.62
N LEU A 194 -4.57 4.92 21.52
CA LEU A 194 -4.35 3.71 20.73
C LEU A 194 -3.19 3.87 19.75
N SER A 195 -2.44 2.79 19.57
CA SER A 195 -1.52 2.66 18.45
C SER A 195 -2.28 2.56 17.11
N GLY A 196 -1.59 2.83 16.00
CA GLY A 196 -2.19 2.71 14.66
C GLY A 196 -2.82 1.34 14.38
N GLY A 197 -2.15 0.25 14.79
CA GLY A 197 -2.68 -1.11 14.63
C GLY A 197 -3.88 -1.42 15.53
N GLU A 198 -3.90 -0.94 16.77
CA GLU A 198 -5.07 -1.06 17.66
C GLU A 198 -6.25 -0.27 17.11
N LEU A 199 -6.02 0.96 16.66
CA LEU A 199 -7.05 1.82 16.08
C LEU A 199 -7.63 1.21 14.79
N GLN A 200 -6.78 0.60 13.97
CA GLN A 200 -7.19 -0.13 12.77
C GLN A 200 -8.14 -1.28 13.13
N ARG A 201 -7.77 -2.13 14.10
CA ARG A 201 -8.61 -3.26 14.55
C ARG A 201 -9.92 -2.79 15.18
N VAL A 202 -9.90 -1.72 15.98
CA VAL A 202 -11.12 -1.10 16.53
C VAL A 202 -12.05 -0.61 15.42
N THR A 203 -11.50 -0.01 14.37
CA THR A 203 -12.29 0.49 13.24
C THR A 203 -12.92 -0.64 12.42
N ILE A 204 -12.17 -1.74 12.22
CA ILE A 204 -12.70 -2.95 11.57
C ILE A 204 -13.82 -3.56 12.42
N ALA A 205 -13.60 -3.70 13.74
CA ALA A 205 -14.61 -4.19 14.67
C ALA A 205 -15.89 -3.34 14.64
N ALA A 206 -15.74 -2.02 14.67
CA ALA A 206 -16.86 -1.08 14.58
C ALA A 206 -17.66 -1.24 13.27
N ALA A 207 -16.96 -1.48 12.15
CA ALA A 207 -17.64 -1.74 10.88
C ALA A 207 -18.37 -3.09 10.89
N MET A 208 -17.80 -4.14 11.46
CA MET A 208 -18.39 -5.48 11.53
C MET A 208 -19.60 -5.56 12.51
N LEU A 209 -19.64 -4.68 13.51
CA LEU A 209 -20.74 -4.58 14.49
C LEU A 209 -22.00 -3.90 13.92
N LYS A 210 -21.94 -3.28 12.75
CA LYS A 210 -23.11 -2.72 12.07
C LYS A 210 -23.96 -3.82 11.45
N ASP A 211 -25.31 -3.68 11.50
CA ASP A 211 -26.21 -4.53 10.74
C ASP A 211 -26.30 -3.99 9.30
N ALA A 212 -25.47 -4.52 8.43
CA ALA A 212 -25.43 -4.13 7.03
C ALA A 212 -25.60 -5.33 6.09
N ASP A 213 -25.98 -5.06 4.85
CA ASP A 213 -26.12 -6.05 3.77
C ASP A 213 -24.83 -6.17 2.99
N ILE A 214 -24.11 -5.04 2.83
CA ILE A 214 -22.81 -4.97 2.19
C ILE A 214 -21.79 -4.24 3.07
N TYR A 215 -20.59 -4.81 3.14
CA TYR A 215 -19.46 -4.28 3.90
C TYR A 215 -18.32 -3.89 2.96
N PHE A 216 -17.79 -2.70 3.17
CA PHE A 216 -16.62 -2.18 2.46
C PHE A 216 -15.45 -2.05 3.42
N PHE A 217 -14.31 -2.67 3.08
CA PHE A 217 -13.08 -2.54 3.84
C PHE A 217 -12.01 -1.90 2.96
N ASP A 218 -11.66 -0.64 3.27
CA ASP A 218 -10.62 0.08 2.55
C ASP A 218 -9.29 -0.05 3.29
N GLU A 219 -8.35 -0.82 2.72
CA GLU A 219 -7.05 -1.16 3.27
C GLU A 219 -7.13 -1.72 4.72
N PRO A 220 -7.78 -2.85 4.96
CA PRO A 220 -7.91 -3.40 6.31
C PRO A 220 -6.59 -3.90 6.91
N SER A 221 -5.58 -4.20 6.11
CA SER A 221 -4.29 -4.72 6.58
C SER A 221 -3.28 -3.66 6.99
N SER A 222 -3.55 -2.37 6.72
CA SER A 222 -2.63 -1.27 7.05
C SER A 222 -2.33 -1.22 8.55
N TYR A 223 -1.09 -0.92 8.94
CA TYR A 223 -0.58 -0.87 10.32
C TYR A 223 -0.54 -2.20 11.10
N LEU A 224 -0.99 -3.29 10.49
CA LEU A 224 -1.04 -4.61 11.13
C LEU A 224 0.19 -5.45 10.77
N ASP A 225 0.67 -6.23 11.73
CA ASP A 225 1.64 -7.29 11.45
C ASP A 225 0.97 -8.49 10.75
N ILE A 226 1.78 -9.44 10.26
CA ILE A 226 1.27 -10.56 9.46
C ILE A 226 0.23 -11.41 10.20
N HIS A 227 0.42 -11.64 11.51
CA HIS A 227 -0.52 -12.42 12.32
C HIS A 227 -1.88 -11.69 12.40
N GLN A 228 -1.85 -10.39 12.71
CA GLN A 228 -3.05 -9.54 12.78
C GLN A 228 -3.75 -9.42 11.42
N ARG A 229 -2.98 -9.25 10.33
CA ARG A 229 -3.52 -9.22 8.95
C ARG A 229 -4.33 -10.46 8.62
N LEU A 230 -3.81 -11.63 8.95
CA LEU A 230 -4.50 -12.90 8.66
C LEU A 230 -5.68 -13.16 9.58
N SER A 231 -5.61 -12.74 10.85
CA SER A 231 -6.76 -12.79 11.76
C SER A 231 -7.92 -11.94 11.22
N VAL A 232 -7.63 -10.70 10.82
CA VAL A 232 -8.60 -9.80 10.17
C VAL A 232 -9.13 -10.41 8.87
N ALA A 233 -8.25 -10.96 8.03
CA ALA A 233 -8.67 -11.58 6.77
C ALA A 233 -9.63 -12.76 6.98
N LYS A 234 -9.37 -13.64 7.97
CA LYS A 234 -10.30 -14.73 8.35
C LYS A 234 -11.65 -14.20 8.80
N SER A 235 -11.65 -13.18 9.67
CA SER A 235 -12.90 -12.58 10.16
C SER A 235 -13.74 -11.99 9.04
N ILE A 236 -13.09 -11.34 8.05
CA ILE A 236 -13.77 -10.82 6.86
C ILE A 236 -14.31 -11.96 5.97
N GLN A 237 -13.55 -13.07 5.82
CA GLN A 237 -14.04 -14.26 5.11
C GLN A 237 -15.25 -14.89 5.80
N GLU A 238 -15.26 -15.01 7.13
CA GLU A 238 -16.41 -15.50 7.89
C GLU A 238 -17.64 -14.60 7.69
N LEU A 239 -17.46 -13.28 7.71
CA LEU A 239 -18.52 -12.31 7.44
C LEU A 239 -19.09 -12.49 6.03
N SER A 240 -18.25 -12.73 5.02
CA SER A 240 -18.66 -12.88 3.62
C SER A 240 -19.55 -14.08 3.36
N MET A 241 -19.53 -15.11 4.22
CA MET A 241 -20.40 -16.29 4.08
C MET A 241 -21.90 -15.96 4.17
N LYS A 242 -22.24 -14.80 4.76
CA LYS A 242 -23.65 -14.36 4.99
C LYS A 242 -23.95 -12.98 4.43
N LYS A 243 -22.94 -12.24 4.03
CA LYS A 243 -23.03 -10.84 3.64
C LYS A 243 -22.20 -10.58 2.38
N GLN A 244 -22.51 -9.52 1.67
CA GLN A 244 -21.68 -9.05 0.56
C GLN A 244 -20.46 -8.30 1.12
N VAL A 245 -19.26 -8.57 0.59
CA VAL A 245 -18.02 -7.94 1.05
C VAL A 245 -17.16 -7.51 -0.12
N ILE A 246 -16.76 -6.23 -0.11
CA ILE A 246 -15.78 -5.66 -1.04
C ILE A 246 -14.59 -5.14 -0.25
N VAL A 247 -13.39 -5.54 -0.67
CA VAL A 247 -12.13 -5.17 -0.03
C VAL A 247 -11.21 -4.48 -1.03
N ILE A 248 -10.71 -3.31 -0.67
CA ILE A 248 -9.58 -2.67 -1.34
C ILE A 248 -8.33 -3.05 -0.56
N GLU A 249 -7.35 -3.69 -1.23
CA GLU A 249 -6.14 -4.13 -0.55
C GLU A 249 -4.90 -3.95 -1.44
N HIS A 250 -3.82 -3.46 -0.83
CA HIS A 250 -2.53 -3.25 -1.49
C HIS A 250 -1.49 -4.30 -1.14
N ASP A 251 -1.67 -5.04 -0.05
CA ASP A 251 -0.86 -6.21 0.26
C ASP A 251 -1.33 -7.40 -0.57
N LEU A 252 -0.53 -7.76 -1.57
CA LEU A 252 -0.87 -8.83 -2.50
C LEU A 252 -0.90 -10.22 -1.85
N ALA A 253 -0.15 -10.43 -0.74
CA ALA A 253 -0.17 -11.69 -0.01
C ALA A 253 -1.48 -11.83 0.78
N VAL A 254 -1.92 -10.74 1.42
CA VAL A 254 -3.20 -10.68 2.12
C VAL A 254 -4.36 -10.79 1.14
N LEU A 255 -4.31 -10.09 0.02
CA LEU A 255 -5.36 -10.15 -1.00
C LEU A 255 -5.49 -11.58 -1.58
N ASP A 256 -4.36 -12.27 -1.84
CA ASP A 256 -4.34 -13.66 -2.33
C ASP A 256 -4.94 -14.65 -1.32
N PHE A 257 -4.83 -14.36 -0.03
CA PHE A 257 -5.43 -15.15 1.03
C PHE A 257 -6.92 -14.83 1.25
N LEU A 258 -7.28 -13.54 1.20
CA LEU A 258 -8.57 -13.00 1.60
C LEU A 258 -9.64 -13.13 0.52
N ALA A 259 -9.33 -12.75 -0.73
CA ALA A 259 -10.32 -12.59 -1.78
C ALA A 259 -10.60 -13.90 -2.53
N ASP A 260 -11.83 -14.03 -3.05
CA ASP A 260 -12.24 -15.12 -3.93
C ASP A 260 -12.14 -14.70 -5.41
N GLU A 261 -12.55 -13.48 -5.72
CA GLU A 261 -12.47 -12.86 -7.04
C GLU A 261 -11.86 -11.46 -6.91
N VAL A 262 -11.13 -11.04 -7.94
CA VAL A 262 -10.48 -9.71 -7.97
C VAL A 262 -10.83 -8.99 -9.26
N TYR A 263 -11.24 -7.75 -9.11
CA TYR A 263 -11.34 -6.78 -10.20
C TYR A 263 -10.06 -5.95 -10.24
N LEU A 264 -9.37 -6.00 -11.38
CA LEU A 264 -8.24 -5.12 -11.63
C LEU A 264 -8.74 -3.75 -12.08
N MET A 265 -8.13 -2.70 -11.53
CA MET A 265 -8.37 -1.33 -11.97
C MET A 265 -7.11 -0.80 -12.64
N TYR A 266 -7.27 -0.21 -13.81
CA TYR A 266 -6.20 0.38 -14.60
C TYR A 266 -6.63 1.73 -15.17
N GLY A 267 -5.68 2.50 -15.70
CA GLY A 267 -5.95 3.82 -16.26
C GLY A 267 -4.84 4.81 -15.97
N SER A 268 -5.18 6.08 -15.85
CA SER A 268 -4.25 7.16 -15.53
C SER A 268 -4.65 7.83 -14.22
N GLU A 269 -3.74 7.85 -13.26
CA GLU A 269 -3.95 8.43 -11.92
C GLU A 269 -4.55 9.84 -12.01
N GLY A 270 -5.66 10.08 -11.30
CA GLY A 270 -6.37 11.35 -11.27
C GLY A 270 -7.07 11.75 -12.58
N THR A 271 -7.03 10.93 -13.64
CA THR A 271 -7.63 11.25 -14.94
C THR A 271 -8.78 10.31 -15.27
N TYR A 272 -8.53 9.01 -15.28
CA TYR A 272 -9.59 8.01 -15.47
C TYR A 272 -9.21 6.68 -14.86
N GLY A 273 -10.22 5.86 -14.55
CA GLY A 273 -10.07 4.48 -14.11
C GLY A 273 -11.06 3.57 -14.79
N VAL A 274 -10.58 2.41 -15.18
CA VAL A 274 -11.39 1.34 -15.79
C VAL A 274 -11.34 0.11 -14.91
N ILE A 275 -12.50 -0.50 -14.67
CA ILE A 275 -12.61 -1.76 -13.95
C ILE A 275 -12.64 -2.90 -14.96
N ALA A 276 -11.64 -3.76 -14.89
CA ALA A 276 -11.57 -4.96 -15.73
C ALA A 276 -12.60 -6.01 -15.28
N HIS A 277 -12.86 -6.99 -16.12
CA HIS A 277 -13.70 -8.12 -15.75
C HIS A 277 -13.13 -8.93 -14.57
N PRO A 278 -13.99 -9.54 -13.71
CA PRO A 278 -13.56 -10.29 -12.53
C PRO A 278 -12.70 -11.49 -12.91
N ARG A 279 -11.70 -11.77 -12.08
CA ARG A 279 -10.78 -12.89 -12.27
C ARG A 279 -10.58 -13.65 -10.96
N ALA A 280 -10.25 -14.93 -11.09
CA ALA A 280 -9.71 -15.67 -9.95
C ALA A 280 -8.45 -14.98 -9.43
N VAL A 281 -8.30 -14.88 -8.11
CA VAL A 281 -7.26 -14.10 -7.41
C VAL A 281 -5.86 -14.36 -7.96
N ARG A 282 -5.47 -15.62 -8.16
CA ARG A 282 -4.16 -15.99 -8.72
C ARG A 282 -3.92 -15.34 -10.08
N SER A 283 -4.90 -15.47 -10.99
CA SER A 283 -4.82 -14.91 -12.34
C SER A 283 -4.76 -13.39 -12.30
N ALA A 284 -5.58 -12.74 -11.48
CA ALA A 284 -5.59 -11.29 -11.31
C ALA A 284 -4.23 -10.76 -10.84
N ILE A 285 -3.67 -11.35 -9.77
CA ILE A 285 -2.38 -10.90 -9.23
C ILE A 285 -1.25 -11.16 -10.24
N ASN A 286 -1.22 -12.30 -10.93
CA ASN A 286 -0.20 -12.56 -11.93
C ASN A 286 -0.31 -11.59 -13.12
N THR A 287 -1.53 -11.26 -13.58
CA THR A 287 -1.78 -10.22 -14.59
C THR A 287 -1.31 -8.85 -14.09
N TYR A 288 -1.62 -8.49 -12.83
CA TYR A 288 -1.17 -7.24 -12.23
C TYR A 288 0.37 -7.15 -12.17
N LEU A 289 1.05 -8.24 -11.81
CA LEU A 289 2.52 -8.32 -11.77
C LEU A 289 3.15 -8.26 -13.16
N SER A 290 2.53 -8.87 -14.19
CA SER A 290 3.01 -8.79 -15.57
C SER A 290 2.86 -7.39 -16.17
N GLY A 291 1.93 -6.58 -15.67
CA GLY A 291 1.63 -5.24 -16.20
C GLY A 291 0.92 -5.25 -17.56
N TYR A 292 0.45 -6.42 -18.02
CA TYR A 292 -0.21 -6.59 -19.30
C TYR A 292 -1.47 -7.46 -19.18
N MET A 293 -2.59 -6.95 -19.64
CA MET A 293 -3.88 -7.61 -19.66
C MET A 293 -4.20 -8.08 -21.08
N ARG A 294 -4.09 -9.39 -21.30
CA ARG A 294 -4.20 -9.99 -22.63
C ARG A 294 -5.59 -9.83 -23.24
N GLU A 295 -6.63 -10.00 -22.45
CA GLU A 295 -8.03 -10.01 -22.91
C GLU A 295 -8.49 -8.65 -23.39
N GLU A 296 -7.99 -7.58 -22.80
CA GLU A 296 -8.28 -6.20 -23.19
C GLU A 296 -7.14 -5.59 -24.03
N ASN A 297 -6.07 -6.37 -24.28
CA ASN A 297 -4.86 -5.95 -25.01
C ASN A 297 -4.25 -4.66 -24.48
N ILE A 298 -4.29 -4.47 -23.15
CA ILE A 298 -3.83 -3.26 -22.48
C ILE A 298 -2.58 -3.52 -21.69
N ARG A 299 -1.56 -2.69 -21.89
CA ARG A 299 -0.36 -2.62 -21.07
C ARG A 299 -0.47 -1.41 -20.13
N PHE A 300 -0.65 -1.67 -18.83
CA PHE A 300 -0.77 -0.63 -17.81
C PHE A 300 0.51 -0.41 -16.99
N ARG A 301 1.57 -1.22 -17.26
CA ARG A 301 2.92 -1.02 -16.72
C ARG A 301 3.97 -1.46 -17.73
N GLU A 302 5.03 -0.66 -17.87
CA GLU A 302 6.10 -0.92 -18.84
C GLU A 302 6.96 -2.13 -18.47
N THR A 303 7.22 -2.32 -17.17
CA THR A 303 8.11 -3.37 -16.66
C THR A 303 7.34 -4.40 -15.86
N GLU A 304 7.58 -5.68 -16.15
CA GLU A 304 7.07 -6.80 -15.37
C GLU A 304 7.74 -6.85 -13.99
N ILE A 305 6.99 -7.20 -12.95
CA ILE A 305 7.51 -7.49 -11.61
C ILE A 305 7.74 -8.99 -11.50
N ARG A 306 9.00 -9.39 -11.38
CA ARG A 306 9.42 -10.79 -11.20
C ARG A 306 10.02 -10.98 -9.83
N PHE A 307 9.70 -12.09 -9.21
CA PHE A 307 10.30 -12.57 -7.98
C PHE A 307 11.39 -13.57 -8.35
N GLU A 308 12.60 -13.07 -8.57
CA GLU A 308 13.75 -13.91 -8.86
C GLU A 308 14.34 -14.42 -7.53
N THR A 309 14.71 -15.69 -7.50
CA THR A 309 15.52 -16.21 -6.39
C THR A 309 16.91 -15.60 -6.54
N HIS A 310 17.27 -14.70 -5.63
CA HIS A 310 18.62 -14.15 -5.63
C HIS A 310 19.61 -15.27 -5.32
N ALA A 311 20.53 -15.51 -6.23
CA ALA A 311 21.68 -16.36 -5.92
C ALA A 311 22.45 -15.69 -4.77
N PRO A 312 22.83 -16.45 -3.72
CA PRO A 312 23.67 -15.89 -2.66
C PRO A 312 24.89 -15.22 -3.29
N ARG A 313 25.15 -13.95 -2.95
CA ARG A 313 26.34 -13.25 -3.45
C ARG A 313 27.57 -14.03 -2.96
N LYS A 314 28.35 -14.59 -3.89
CA LYS A 314 29.58 -15.27 -3.54
C LYS A 314 30.54 -14.26 -2.92
N GLY A 315 30.90 -14.46 -1.65
CA GLY A 315 31.94 -13.70 -0.96
C GLY A 315 31.49 -12.55 -0.06
N TRP A 316 30.20 -12.24 0.06
CA TRP A 316 29.72 -11.20 0.99
C TRP A 316 29.92 -11.57 2.47
N GLU A 317 29.96 -12.86 2.80
CA GLU A 317 30.20 -13.36 4.16
C GLU A 317 31.62 -13.08 4.69
N THR A 318 32.54 -12.62 3.85
CA THR A 318 33.96 -12.53 4.18
C THR A 318 34.38 -11.22 4.87
N GLN A 319 33.59 -10.14 4.71
CA GLN A 319 33.93 -8.83 5.29
C GLN A 319 32.82 -8.35 6.20
N THR A 320 33.10 -8.29 7.51
CA THR A 320 32.18 -7.73 8.51
C THR A 320 32.17 -6.20 8.41
N LEU A 321 30.98 -5.61 8.28
CA LEU A 321 30.75 -4.17 8.36
C LEU A 321 30.57 -3.73 9.81
N LEU A 322 29.74 -4.43 10.55
CA LEU A 322 29.38 -4.14 11.93
C LEU A 322 29.20 -5.44 12.69
N SER A 323 29.75 -5.52 13.88
CA SER A 323 29.46 -6.58 14.84
C SER A 323 28.91 -5.96 16.13
N PHE A 324 27.95 -6.63 16.72
CA PHE A 324 27.39 -6.23 18.02
C PHE A 324 27.27 -7.45 18.92
N GLY A 325 27.54 -7.23 20.21
CA GLY A 325 27.33 -8.21 21.25
C GLY A 325 25.85 -8.38 21.57
N GLN A 326 25.57 -9.02 22.69
CA GLN A 326 24.21 -9.01 23.24
C GLN A 326 23.88 -7.58 23.69
N LEU A 327 22.78 -7.03 23.18
CA LEU A 327 22.29 -5.70 23.54
C LEU A 327 21.00 -5.83 24.35
N GLU A 328 20.87 -4.97 25.35
CA GLU A 328 19.65 -4.84 26.15
C GLU A 328 19.23 -3.37 26.19
N LYS A 329 17.95 -3.10 25.96
CA LYS A 329 17.37 -1.77 26.12
C LYS A 329 16.11 -1.85 26.98
N GLU A 330 16.14 -1.15 28.11
CA GLU A 330 14.98 -0.93 28.94
C GLU A 330 14.29 0.39 28.56
N LEU A 331 13.02 0.34 28.35
CA LEU A 331 12.11 1.47 28.13
C LEU A 331 10.95 1.32 29.13
N ASP A 332 10.17 2.38 29.36
CA ASP A 332 9.06 2.40 30.32
C ASP A 332 8.14 1.16 30.20
N GLY A 333 8.44 0.12 30.99
CA GLY A 333 7.67 -1.14 31.03
C GLY A 333 7.98 -2.16 29.93
N PHE A 334 8.92 -1.88 29.02
CA PHE A 334 9.32 -2.78 27.93
C PHE A 334 10.84 -3.06 27.99
N VAL A 335 11.22 -4.32 27.76
CA VAL A 335 12.63 -4.73 27.68
C VAL A 335 12.91 -5.40 26.34
N LEU A 336 13.86 -4.86 25.60
CA LEU A 336 14.39 -5.48 24.39
C LEU A 336 15.72 -6.18 24.70
N MET A 337 15.86 -7.43 24.29
CA MET A 337 17.12 -8.18 24.28
C MET A 337 17.43 -8.69 22.87
N THR A 338 18.63 -8.41 22.37
CA THR A 338 19.09 -8.98 21.10
C THR A 338 20.31 -9.85 21.30
N LYS A 339 20.37 -10.98 20.62
CA LYS A 339 21.57 -11.81 20.59
C LYS A 339 22.68 -11.12 19.82
N ALA A 340 23.91 -11.55 20.08
CA ALA A 340 25.07 -11.10 19.30
C ALA A 340 24.89 -11.43 17.82
N GLY A 341 25.29 -10.50 16.96
CA GLY A 341 25.17 -10.65 15.50
C GLY A 341 26.25 -9.87 14.76
N LYS A 342 26.30 -10.09 13.45
CA LYS A 342 27.18 -9.35 12.54
C LYS A 342 26.44 -9.01 11.26
N LEU A 343 26.72 -7.84 10.70
CA LEU A 343 26.26 -7.39 9.39
C LEU A 343 27.46 -7.37 8.46
N SER A 344 27.31 -7.88 7.26
CA SER A 344 28.40 -7.95 6.28
C SER A 344 28.32 -6.81 5.28
N VAL A 345 29.45 -6.46 4.66
CA VAL A 345 29.51 -5.43 3.62
C VAL A 345 28.68 -5.88 2.40
N GLY A 346 27.81 -5.02 1.91
CA GLY A 346 26.94 -5.28 0.77
C GLY A 346 25.75 -6.19 1.06
N GLU A 347 25.52 -6.58 2.31
CA GLU A 347 24.38 -7.39 2.74
C GLU A 347 23.15 -6.52 2.99
N VAL A 348 21.99 -6.99 2.56
CA VAL A 348 20.69 -6.41 2.90
C VAL A 348 19.98 -7.34 3.87
N VAL A 349 19.79 -6.88 5.09
CA VAL A 349 19.16 -7.62 6.18
C VAL A 349 17.72 -7.14 6.35
N GLY A 350 16.74 -8.04 6.16
CA GLY A 350 15.35 -7.78 6.53
C GLY A 350 15.14 -7.99 8.02
N VAL A 351 14.28 -7.19 8.63
CA VAL A 351 13.88 -7.32 10.03
C VAL A 351 12.39 -7.60 10.09
N VAL A 352 12.03 -8.76 10.59
CA VAL A 352 10.64 -9.24 10.65
C VAL A 352 10.24 -9.61 12.08
N GLY A 353 8.94 -9.65 12.36
CA GLY A 353 8.39 -10.01 13.67
C GLY A 353 7.14 -9.22 14.02
N PRO A 354 6.44 -9.58 15.11
CA PRO A 354 5.22 -8.90 15.56
C PRO A 354 5.43 -7.41 15.87
N ASN A 355 4.34 -6.65 15.88
CA ASN A 355 4.36 -5.27 16.33
C ASN A 355 4.75 -5.15 17.81
N ALA A 356 5.34 -4.02 18.20
CA ALA A 356 5.75 -3.73 19.57
C ALA A 356 6.74 -4.74 20.20
N THR A 357 7.54 -5.46 19.40
CA THR A 357 8.64 -6.34 19.87
C THR A 357 10.02 -5.68 19.81
N GLY A 358 10.09 -4.36 19.53
CA GLY A 358 11.33 -3.58 19.63
C GLY A 358 12.13 -3.45 18.33
N LYS A 359 11.59 -3.80 17.16
CA LYS A 359 12.26 -3.66 15.84
C LYS A 359 12.79 -2.25 15.62
N THR A 360 11.91 -1.24 15.69
CA THR A 360 12.29 0.18 15.56
C THR A 360 13.27 0.64 16.64
N THR A 361 13.16 0.09 17.88
CA THR A 361 14.10 0.37 18.97
C THR A 361 15.50 -0.12 18.61
N PHE A 362 15.61 -1.34 18.08
CA PHE A 362 16.89 -1.88 17.61
C PHE A 362 17.51 -1.03 16.49
N VAL A 363 16.70 -0.66 15.49
CA VAL A 363 17.15 0.22 14.40
C VAL A 363 17.65 1.56 14.94
N LYS A 364 16.95 2.17 15.90
CA LYS A 364 17.37 3.44 16.52
C LYS A 364 18.66 3.28 17.36
N MET A 365 18.90 2.11 17.99
CA MET A 365 20.18 1.84 18.64
C MET A 365 21.32 1.79 17.61
N LEU A 366 21.14 1.07 16.50
CA LEU A 366 22.13 1.01 15.42
C LEU A 366 22.34 2.38 14.75
N ALA A 367 21.31 3.22 14.69
CA ALA A 367 21.41 4.60 14.18
C ALA A 367 22.09 5.57 15.18
N GLY A 368 22.44 5.12 16.39
CA GLY A 368 23.00 5.99 17.42
C GLY A 368 22.03 7.03 17.99
N ILE A 369 20.72 6.88 17.73
CA ILE A 369 19.68 7.79 18.24
C ILE A 369 19.37 7.51 19.71
N ILE A 370 19.46 6.25 20.11
CA ILE A 370 19.29 5.79 21.50
C ILE A 370 20.46 4.86 21.86
N GLU A 371 20.92 4.96 23.09
CA GLU A 371 21.99 4.08 23.59
C GLU A 371 21.37 2.81 24.20
N PRO A 372 22.01 1.64 24.05
CA PRO A 372 21.62 0.43 24.77
C PRO A 372 21.77 0.64 26.30
N THR A 373 20.96 -0.03 27.09
CA THR A 373 21.09 -0.05 28.58
C THR A 373 22.24 -0.96 29.00
N LYS A 374 22.46 -2.06 28.26
CA LYS A 374 23.62 -2.96 28.42
C LYS A 374 24.12 -3.40 27.05
N GLY A 375 25.42 -3.66 26.97
CA GLY A 375 26.11 -3.99 25.73
C GLY A 375 26.72 -2.76 25.08
N GLU A 376 27.61 -2.98 24.12
CA GLU A 376 28.32 -1.94 23.39
C GLU A 376 28.08 -2.11 21.88
N LEU A 377 27.92 -0.99 21.19
CA LEU A 377 27.88 -0.88 19.72
C LEU A 377 29.11 -0.15 19.25
N GLU A 378 29.87 -0.75 18.35
CA GLU A 378 30.95 -0.04 17.66
C GLU A 378 30.34 0.94 16.66
N THR A 379 30.46 2.24 16.93
CA THR A 379 29.76 3.32 16.19
C THR A 379 30.62 4.02 15.13
N ALA A 380 31.66 3.37 14.62
CA ALA A 380 32.59 3.98 13.66
C ALA A 380 32.08 4.03 12.20
N ILE A 381 30.80 3.72 11.94
CA ILE A 381 30.22 3.64 10.61
C ILE A 381 29.27 4.80 10.33
N LYS A 382 29.24 5.26 9.08
CA LYS A 382 28.28 6.27 8.62
C LYS A 382 26.90 5.61 8.41
N VAL A 383 25.88 6.16 9.06
CA VAL A 383 24.50 5.65 9.01
C VAL A 383 23.59 6.65 8.33
N SER A 384 22.77 6.18 7.37
CA SER A 384 21.61 6.91 6.86
C SER A 384 20.34 6.26 7.39
N TYR A 385 19.46 7.04 8.02
CA TYR A 385 18.25 6.52 8.66
C TYR A 385 16.97 7.15 8.12
N LYS A 386 16.07 6.32 7.63
CA LYS A 386 14.69 6.70 7.31
C LYS A 386 13.77 6.20 8.43
N PRO A 387 13.14 7.09 9.22
CA PRO A 387 12.24 6.70 10.30
C PRO A 387 10.89 6.19 9.79
N GLN A 388 10.18 5.45 10.65
CA GLN A 388 8.83 4.94 10.39
C GLN A 388 7.83 6.08 10.12
N TYR A 389 7.80 7.08 11.02
CA TYR A 389 6.91 8.24 10.89
C TYR A 389 7.66 9.41 10.25
N LEU A 390 7.07 9.94 9.18
CA LEU A 390 7.61 11.07 8.44
C LEU A 390 6.88 12.35 8.85
N LYS A 391 7.67 13.36 9.24
CA LYS A 391 7.13 14.69 9.49
C LYS A 391 7.62 15.62 8.39
N PRO A 392 6.74 16.39 7.74
CA PRO A 392 7.14 17.37 6.74
C PRO A 392 7.66 18.64 7.43
N ASP A 393 8.72 18.51 8.26
CA ASP A 393 9.24 19.60 9.10
C ASP A 393 10.12 20.59 8.33
N PHE A 394 10.40 20.33 7.06
CA PHE A 394 11.19 21.22 6.21
C PHE A 394 10.29 22.25 5.51
N PRO A 395 10.50 23.57 5.74
CA PRO A 395 9.71 24.62 5.12
C PRO A 395 10.22 24.93 3.71
N GLY A 396 9.85 24.15 2.72
CA GLY A 396 10.31 24.34 1.35
C GLY A 396 9.91 23.19 0.43
N THR A 397 10.41 23.26 -0.79
CA THR A 397 10.15 22.27 -1.83
C THR A 397 11.02 21.02 -1.66
N VAL A 398 10.61 19.92 -2.29
CA VAL A 398 11.40 18.68 -2.35
C VAL A 398 12.77 18.92 -2.96
N LYS A 399 12.85 19.76 -4.00
CA LYS A 399 14.09 20.12 -4.67
C LYS A 399 15.05 20.88 -3.73
N GLU A 400 14.53 21.81 -2.96
CA GLU A 400 15.32 22.56 -1.96
C GLU A 400 15.82 21.63 -0.86
N LEU A 401 14.99 20.71 -0.38
CA LEU A 401 15.40 19.69 0.60
C LEU A 401 16.55 18.83 0.06
N PHE A 402 16.42 18.29 -1.16
CA PHE A 402 17.49 17.49 -1.75
C PHE A 402 18.76 18.31 -1.99
N PHE A 403 18.63 19.55 -2.40
CA PHE A 403 19.77 20.43 -2.62
C PHE A 403 20.48 20.78 -1.31
N GLU A 404 19.74 20.93 -0.19
CA GLU A 404 20.34 21.19 1.12
C GLU A 404 21.01 19.94 1.70
N LYS A 405 20.35 18.79 1.64
CA LYS A 405 20.79 17.59 2.38
C LYS A 405 21.71 16.65 1.59
N ILE A 406 21.53 16.55 0.27
CA ILE A 406 22.22 15.57 -0.59
C ILE A 406 22.70 16.19 -1.91
N LYS A 407 23.14 17.44 -1.91
CA LYS A 407 23.48 18.24 -3.09
C LYS A 407 24.32 17.51 -4.13
N ASP A 408 25.42 16.89 -3.69
CA ASP A 408 26.38 16.26 -4.60
C ASP A 408 25.78 15.01 -5.25
N THR A 409 25.09 14.19 -4.47
CA THR A 409 24.41 12.99 -4.95
C THR A 409 23.20 13.36 -5.82
N PHE A 410 22.41 14.36 -5.42
CA PHE A 410 21.22 14.82 -6.16
C PHE A 410 21.56 15.25 -7.59
N SER A 411 22.71 15.89 -7.78
CA SER A 411 23.18 16.34 -9.09
C SER A 411 23.80 15.22 -9.94
N SER A 412 23.93 14.00 -9.41
CA SER A 412 24.58 12.88 -10.10
C SER A 412 23.64 12.17 -11.09
N GLY A 413 24.22 11.62 -12.15
CA GLY A 413 23.49 10.75 -13.07
C GLY A 413 22.95 9.47 -12.39
N PHE A 414 23.69 8.96 -11.39
CA PHE A 414 23.30 7.81 -10.60
C PHE A 414 21.99 8.06 -9.84
N PHE A 415 21.88 9.18 -9.11
CA PHE A 415 20.66 9.52 -8.38
C PHE A 415 19.47 9.63 -9.33
N ASN A 416 19.68 10.28 -10.48
CA ASN A 416 18.59 10.46 -11.43
C ASN A 416 18.11 9.13 -12.01
N SER A 417 19.03 8.25 -12.47
CA SER A 417 18.66 6.98 -13.12
C SER A 417 18.21 5.88 -12.16
N GLU A 418 18.84 5.79 -10.97
CA GLU A 418 18.61 4.66 -10.05
C GLU A 418 17.63 4.97 -8.92
N ILE A 419 17.40 6.26 -8.61
CA ILE A 419 16.53 6.67 -7.50
C ILE A 419 15.36 7.54 -7.98
N SER A 420 15.66 8.70 -8.60
CA SER A 420 14.65 9.70 -8.94
C SER A 420 13.65 9.19 -9.98
N HIS A 421 14.13 8.61 -11.07
CA HIS A 421 13.29 8.11 -12.15
C HIS A 421 12.42 6.91 -11.70
N PRO A 422 12.95 5.83 -11.07
CA PRO A 422 12.13 4.72 -10.60
C PRO A 422 11.07 5.14 -9.58
N LEU A 423 11.42 6.01 -8.62
CA LEU A 423 10.50 6.51 -7.60
C LEU A 423 9.56 7.62 -8.11
N ASN A 424 9.64 7.98 -9.40
CA ASN A 424 8.82 9.02 -10.03
C ASN A 424 8.81 10.33 -9.22
N LEU A 425 10.02 10.85 -8.92
CA LEU A 425 10.16 12.05 -8.08
C LEU A 425 10.08 13.35 -8.86
N LYS A 426 10.29 13.33 -10.19
CA LYS A 426 10.34 14.53 -11.01
C LYS A 426 9.11 15.43 -10.86
N PRO A 427 7.86 14.91 -10.85
CA PRO A 427 6.66 15.73 -10.65
C PRO A 427 6.57 16.37 -9.26
N LEU A 428 7.32 15.83 -8.27
CA LEU A 428 7.25 16.25 -6.87
C LEU A 428 8.28 17.34 -6.53
N LEU A 429 9.29 17.55 -7.38
CA LEU A 429 10.45 18.39 -7.05
C LEU A 429 10.09 19.83 -6.69
N ASP A 430 9.10 20.42 -7.35
CA ASP A 430 8.67 21.80 -7.13
C ASP A 430 7.49 21.89 -6.13
N SER A 431 7.04 20.77 -5.55
CA SER A 431 5.99 20.72 -4.53
C SER A 431 6.57 20.98 -3.14
N GLU A 432 5.83 21.70 -2.29
CA GLU A 432 6.16 21.83 -0.88
C GLU A 432 5.93 20.51 -0.13
N LEU A 433 6.81 20.18 0.82
CA LEU A 433 6.69 18.94 1.59
C LEU A 433 5.36 18.79 2.33
N SER A 434 4.84 19.91 2.84
CA SER A 434 3.55 19.96 3.56
C SER A 434 2.35 19.55 2.71
N ASN A 435 2.46 19.68 1.39
CA ASN A 435 1.38 19.41 0.44
C ASN A 435 1.43 17.99 -0.15
N LEU A 436 2.47 17.22 0.19
CA LEU A 436 2.62 15.86 -0.31
C LEU A 436 1.64 14.89 0.36
N SER A 437 1.09 13.98 -0.42
CA SER A 437 0.39 12.81 0.12
C SER A 437 1.34 11.89 0.88
N GLY A 438 0.80 10.99 1.72
CA GLY A 438 1.62 10.05 2.49
C GLY A 438 2.54 9.19 1.61
N GLY A 439 2.06 8.72 0.46
CA GLY A 439 2.86 7.93 -0.48
C GLY A 439 3.94 8.74 -1.20
N GLU A 440 3.66 10.00 -1.53
CA GLU A 440 4.64 10.92 -2.13
C GLU A 440 5.75 11.26 -1.13
N LEU A 441 5.38 11.60 0.10
CA LEU A 441 6.32 11.87 1.18
C LEU A 441 7.20 10.65 1.48
N GLN A 442 6.63 9.44 1.44
CA GLN A 442 7.35 8.19 1.61
C GLN A 442 8.41 7.99 0.53
N ARG A 443 8.07 8.22 -0.75
CA ARG A 443 9.02 8.13 -1.87
C ARG A 443 10.15 9.15 -1.75
N VAL A 444 9.83 10.37 -1.34
CA VAL A 444 10.82 11.43 -1.07
C VAL A 444 11.75 11.04 0.07
N ALA A 445 11.22 10.48 1.17
CA ALA A 445 12.03 10.05 2.32
C ALA A 445 12.95 8.86 1.99
N ILE A 446 12.47 7.88 1.20
CA ILE A 446 13.29 6.79 0.69
C ILE A 446 14.44 7.35 -0.16
N ALA A 447 14.14 8.27 -1.08
CA ALA A 447 15.13 8.89 -1.94
C ALA A 447 16.17 9.72 -1.17
N LEU A 448 15.75 10.47 -0.16
CA LEU A 448 16.63 11.22 0.71
C LEU A 448 17.58 10.30 1.47
N CYS A 449 17.05 9.21 2.02
CA CYS A 449 17.85 8.20 2.71
C CYS A 449 18.89 7.57 1.77
N LEU A 450 18.46 7.09 0.60
CA LEU A 450 19.33 6.43 -0.39
C LEU A 450 20.35 7.41 -1.05
N GLY A 451 20.00 8.69 -1.12
CA GLY A 451 20.87 9.74 -1.65
C GLY A 451 21.94 10.23 -0.67
N SER A 452 21.83 9.90 0.61
CA SER A 452 22.81 10.25 1.63
C SER A 452 24.03 9.33 1.54
N GLU A 453 25.24 9.86 1.78
CA GLU A 453 26.45 9.05 1.83
C GLU A 453 26.50 8.25 3.14
N ALA A 454 26.47 6.92 3.05
CA ALA A 454 26.46 6.05 4.21
C ALA A 454 27.07 4.68 3.91
N ASP A 455 27.59 4.02 4.95
CA ASP A 455 28.08 2.63 4.90
C ASP A 455 26.90 1.65 5.06
N ILE A 456 25.91 2.05 5.87
CA ILE A 456 24.66 1.30 6.10
C ILE A 456 23.44 2.20 6.03
N TYR A 457 22.41 1.68 5.39
CA TYR A 457 21.10 2.32 5.27
C TYR A 457 20.09 1.61 6.16
N LEU A 458 19.56 2.32 7.14
CA LEU A 458 18.53 1.83 8.06
C LEU A 458 17.17 2.38 7.61
N ILE A 459 16.28 1.51 7.16
CA ILE A 459 15.01 1.92 6.56
C ILE A 459 13.85 1.24 7.30
N ASP A 460 13.05 2.05 8.00
CA ASP A 460 11.95 1.57 8.82
C ASP A 460 10.61 1.75 8.09
N GLU A 461 9.92 0.66 7.81
CA GLU A 461 8.66 0.54 7.09
C GLU A 461 8.62 1.34 5.77
N PRO A 462 9.48 1.00 4.79
CA PRO A 462 9.46 1.66 3.49
C PRO A 462 8.21 1.39 2.64
N SER A 463 7.48 0.30 2.88
CA SER A 463 6.26 -0.04 2.13
C SER A 463 5.02 0.74 2.57
N ALA A 464 5.05 1.37 3.74
CA ALA A 464 3.92 2.11 4.29
C ALA A 464 3.45 3.23 3.33
N TYR A 465 2.13 3.44 3.23
CA TYR A 465 1.48 4.44 2.36
C TYR A 465 1.65 4.25 0.86
N LEU A 466 2.44 3.27 0.41
CA LEU A 466 2.65 2.97 -1.00
C LEU A 466 1.61 1.96 -1.50
N ASP A 467 1.12 2.17 -2.71
CA ASP A 467 0.32 1.14 -3.39
C ASP A 467 1.17 -0.06 -3.80
N SER A 468 0.53 -1.17 -4.19
CA SER A 468 1.22 -2.43 -4.52
C SER A 468 2.32 -2.25 -5.58
N SER A 469 2.11 -1.39 -6.59
CA SER A 469 3.11 -1.13 -7.63
C SER A 469 4.29 -0.34 -7.08
N GLN A 470 4.01 0.72 -6.33
CA GLN A 470 5.02 1.57 -5.72
C GLN A 470 5.86 0.82 -4.70
N ARG A 471 5.25 -0.09 -3.89
CA ARG A 471 5.97 -0.97 -2.96
C ARG A 471 7.02 -1.81 -3.69
N MET A 472 6.62 -2.47 -4.78
CA MET A 472 7.54 -3.32 -5.54
C MET A 472 8.65 -2.52 -6.23
N VAL A 473 8.33 -1.33 -6.73
CA VAL A 473 9.32 -0.41 -7.31
C VAL A 473 10.29 0.07 -6.23
N ALA A 474 9.81 0.45 -5.05
CA ALA A 474 10.65 0.87 -3.93
C ALA A 474 11.59 -0.25 -3.48
N ALA A 475 11.08 -1.48 -3.31
CA ALA A 475 11.92 -2.65 -2.96
C ALA A 475 13.05 -2.86 -3.97
N ARG A 476 12.75 -2.84 -5.28
CA ARG A 476 13.75 -2.97 -6.34
C ARG A 476 14.74 -1.81 -6.38
N THR A 477 14.27 -0.59 -6.15
CA THR A 477 15.13 0.61 -6.10
C THR A 477 16.13 0.49 -4.95
N ILE A 478 15.66 0.17 -3.75
CA ILE A 478 16.52 -0.06 -2.58
C ILE A 478 17.54 -1.15 -2.88
N ARG A 479 17.09 -2.31 -3.36
CA ARG A 479 17.96 -3.44 -3.71
C ARG A 479 19.05 -3.04 -4.71
N ARG A 480 18.65 -2.39 -5.81
CA ARG A 480 19.57 -1.97 -6.89
C ARG A 480 20.60 -0.95 -6.41
N VAL A 481 20.20 0.01 -5.57
CA VAL A 481 21.13 0.99 -4.99
C VAL A 481 22.16 0.29 -4.11
N MET A 482 21.75 -0.66 -3.24
CA MET A 482 22.67 -1.44 -2.41
C MET A 482 23.65 -2.25 -3.28
N GLU A 483 23.12 -2.93 -4.31
CA GLU A 483 23.95 -3.74 -5.22
C GLU A 483 24.99 -2.94 -5.98
N LYS A 484 24.59 -1.81 -6.57
CA LYS A 484 25.48 -0.98 -7.37
C LYS A 484 26.48 -0.21 -6.52
N GLY A 485 26.06 0.24 -5.34
CA GLY A 485 26.92 0.97 -4.41
C GLY A 485 27.85 0.07 -3.57
N GLY A 486 27.59 -1.25 -3.52
CA GLY A 486 28.26 -2.15 -2.58
C GLY A 486 27.89 -1.85 -1.12
N ASN A 487 26.79 -1.15 -0.89
CA ASN A 487 26.33 -0.69 0.41
C ASN A 487 25.53 -1.75 1.13
N SER A 488 25.43 -1.64 2.45
CA SER A 488 24.64 -2.54 3.30
C SER A 488 23.33 -1.87 3.71
N GLY A 489 22.29 -2.70 3.95
CA GLY A 489 20.98 -2.21 4.37
C GLY A 489 20.36 -3.04 5.49
N LEU A 490 19.63 -2.38 6.39
CA LEU A 490 18.77 -3.02 7.36
C LEU A 490 17.36 -2.47 7.17
N ILE A 491 16.43 -3.34 6.77
CA ILE A 491 15.08 -2.98 6.33
C ILE A 491 14.06 -3.62 7.24
N VAL A 492 13.30 -2.80 7.98
CA VAL A 492 12.15 -3.27 8.77
C VAL A 492 10.91 -3.13 7.92
N ASP A 493 10.19 -4.20 7.68
CA ASP A 493 8.90 -4.14 6.98
C ASP A 493 7.98 -5.31 7.37
N HIS A 494 6.69 -5.13 7.20
CA HIS A 494 5.66 -6.15 7.42
C HIS A 494 5.14 -6.78 6.12
N ASP A 495 5.52 -6.25 4.98
CA ASP A 495 5.16 -6.79 3.67
C ASP A 495 6.15 -7.90 3.28
N VAL A 496 5.65 -9.15 3.29
CA VAL A 496 6.47 -10.35 2.99
C VAL A 496 7.04 -10.28 1.57
N TYR A 497 6.30 -9.72 0.61
CA TYR A 497 6.79 -9.58 -0.77
C TYR A 497 7.92 -8.55 -0.86
N PHE A 498 7.78 -7.46 -0.11
CA PHE A 498 8.81 -6.44 -0.02
C PHE A 498 10.11 -7.02 0.55
N ILE A 499 10.00 -7.71 1.69
CA ILE A 499 11.15 -8.34 2.36
C ILE A 499 11.78 -9.41 1.48
N ASP A 500 10.99 -10.26 0.83
CA ASP A 500 11.50 -11.30 -0.10
C ASP A 500 12.27 -10.71 -1.30
N LEU A 501 11.86 -9.52 -1.78
CA LEU A 501 12.52 -8.86 -2.90
C LEU A 501 13.81 -8.13 -2.50
N VAL A 502 13.90 -7.62 -1.28
CA VAL A 502 14.98 -6.72 -0.90
C VAL A 502 16.10 -7.41 -0.12
N SER A 503 15.81 -8.51 0.61
CA SER A 503 16.71 -9.05 1.63
C SER A 503 17.55 -10.24 1.15
N ASP A 504 18.79 -10.32 1.64
CA ASP A 504 19.68 -11.48 1.54
C ASP A 504 19.56 -12.39 2.77
N SER A 505 19.32 -11.78 3.93
CA SER A 505 19.21 -12.45 5.23
C SER A 505 18.16 -11.76 6.10
N LEU A 506 17.78 -12.39 7.20
CA LEU A 506 16.75 -11.89 8.10
C LEU A 506 17.20 -11.90 9.56
N MET A 507 16.84 -10.84 10.28
CA MET A 507 16.71 -10.84 11.73
C MET A 507 15.24 -11.08 12.10
N VAL A 508 15.02 -11.99 13.03
CA VAL A 508 13.68 -12.36 13.50
C VAL A 508 13.49 -11.84 14.91
N PHE A 509 12.42 -11.05 15.08
CA PHE A 509 12.00 -10.52 16.37
C PHE A 509 10.78 -11.28 16.87
N GLY A 510 10.75 -11.57 18.18
CA GLY A 510 9.66 -12.24 18.87
C GLY A 510 9.51 -11.72 20.27
N GLY A 511 8.66 -12.36 21.07
CA GLY A 511 8.37 -12.00 22.46
C GLY A 511 6.93 -11.58 22.68
N GLU A 512 6.63 -11.01 23.85
CA GLU A 512 5.32 -10.52 24.22
C GLU A 512 5.21 -9.02 23.88
N PRO A 513 4.32 -8.62 22.96
CA PRO A 513 4.18 -7.23 22.53
C PRO A 513 4.03 -6.25 23.69
N SER A 514 4.80 -5.17 23.65
CA SER A 514 4.81 -4.10 24.68
C SER A 514 5.29 -4.52 26.08
N VAL A 515 5.73 -5.76 26.30
CA VAL A 515 6.27 -6.26 27.56
C VAL A 515 7.74 -6.61 27.41
N HIS A 516 8.05 -7.55 26.53
CA HIS A 516 9.44 -7.89 26.22
C HIS A 516 9.61 -8.30 24.77
N GLY A 517 10.76 -7.96 24.20
CA GLY A 517 11.15 -8.35 22.85
C GLY A 517 12.50 -9.05 22.81
N THR A 518 12.63 -10.01 21.91
CA THR A 518 13.89 -10.69 21.62
C THR A 518 14.21 -10.57 20.14
N GLY A 519 15.49 -10.30 19.79
CA GLY A 519 15.95 -10.24 18.40
C GLY A 519 17.07 -11.24 18.17
N GLU A 520 16.98 -12.02 17.09
CA GLU A 520 17.96 -13.04 16.72
C GLU A 520 18.34 -12.92 15.24
N GLY A 521 19.55 -13.30 14.90
CA GLY A 521 20.07 -13.32 13.52
C GLY A 521 21.28 -12.41 13.33
N PRO A 522 21.65 -12.09 12.07
CA PRO A 522 20.97 -12.48 10.82
C PRO A 522 21.05 -13.97 10.49
N PHE A 523 19.97 -14.51 9.95
CA PHE A 523 19.88 -15.84 9.38
C PHE A 523 19.80 -15.75 7.85
N HIS A 524 20.21 -16.76 7.10
CA HIS A 524 19.90 -16.79 5.67
C HIS A 524 18.39 -16.65 5.42
N LEU A 525 18.00 -15.99 4.32
CA LEU A 525 16.60 -15.64 4.02
C LEU A 525 15.63 -16.80 4.23
N ARG A 526 15.95 -18.01 3.72
CA ARG A 526 15.10 -19.18 3.89
C ARG A 526 14.96 -19.59 5.35
N GLU A 527 16.06 -19.64 6.08
CA GLU A 527 16.05 -20.04 7.50
C GLU A 527 15.29 -19.00 8.34
N GLY A 528 15.58 -17.71 8.15
CA GLY A 528 14.89 -16.64 8.85
C GLY A 528 13.39 -16.61 8.56
N MET A 529 12.99 -16.81 7.29
CA MET A 529 11.57 -16.92 6.93
C MET A 529 10.90 -18.14 7.56
N ASN A 530 11.56 -19.30 7.58
CA ASN A 530 11.00 -20.50 8.23
C ASN A 530 10.77 -20.27 9.74
N ARG A 531 11.72 -19.63 10.44
CA ARG A 531 11.56 -19.28 11.86
C ARG A 531 10.40 -18.33 12.08
N PHE A 532 10.39 -17.23 11.34
CA PHE A 532 9.33 -16.21 11.43
C PHE A 532 7.93 -16.78 11.14
N LEU A 533 7.80 -17.59 10.08
CA LEU A 533 6.51 -18.16 9.69
C LEU A 533 6.06 -19.30 10.60
N ALA A 534 7.00 -20.00 11.24
CA ALA A 534 6.69 -21.01 12.26
C ALA A 534 6.04 -20.37 13.49
N ASP A 535 6.54 -19.20 13.93
CA ASP A 535 5.98 -18.46 15.07
C ASP A 535 4.54 -17.99 14.82
N VAL A 536 4.18 -17.72 13.55
CA VAL A 536 2.83 -17.31 13.16
C VAL A 536 1.96 -18.45 12.63
N ASP A 537 2.49 -19.67 12.60
CA ASP A 537 1.84 -20.92 12.12
C ASP A 537 1.26 -20.81 10.70
N ILE A 538 2.02 -20.23 9.76
CA ILE A 538 1.61 -19.99 8.38
C ILE A 538 2.63 -20.55 7.42
N THR A 539 2.16 -21.23 6.36
CA THR A 539 3.04 -21.76 5.33
C THR A 539 2.91 -21.00 4.01
N PHE A 540 4.03 -20.81 3.35
CA PHE A 540 4.13 -20.19 2.03
C PHE A 540 4.65 -21.18 1.00
N ARG A 541 4.15 -21.05 -0.24
CA ARG A 541 4.68 -21.70 -1.44
C ARG A 541 5.05 -20.67 -2.49
N ARG A 542 5.83 -21.06 -3.50
CA ARG A 542 6.08 -20.24 -4.68
C ARG A 542 5.01 -20.45 -5.75
N ASP A 543 4.51 -19.38 -6.33
CA ASP A 543 3.65 -19.45 -7.51
C ASP A 543 4.44 -19.97 -8.71
N PRO A 544 3.94 -20.97 -9.46
CA PRO A 544 4.69 -21.55 -10.58
C PRO A 544 5.07 -20.56 -11.68
N ASP A 545 4.21 -19.57 -11.94
CA ASP A 545 4.36 -18.63 -13.06
C ASP A 545 5.17 -17.40 -12.64
N SER A 546 4.72 -16.66 -11.62
CA SER A 546 5.32 -15.40 -11.17
C SER A 546 6.44 -15.57 -10.15
N LYS A 547 6.64 -16.79 -9.62
CA LYS A 547 7.59 -17.12 -8.53
C LYS A 547 7.36 -16.35 -7.22
N ARG A 548 6.27 -15.59 -7.10
CA ARG A 548 5.92 -14.87 -5.88
C ARG A 548 5.60 -15.83 -4.72
N PRO A 549 5.89 -15.45 -3.48
CA PRO A 549 5.42 -16.21 -2.32
C PRO A 549 3.88 -16.14 -2.21
N ARG A 550 3.24 -17.24 -1.91
CA ARG A 550 1.79 -17.36 -1.72
C ARG A 550 1.48 -18.04 -0.41
N ILE A 551 0.52 -17.54 0.32
CA ILE A 551 0.02 -18.17 1.54
C ILE A 551 -0.78 -19.43 1.15
N ASN A 552 -0.50 -20.56 1.83
CA ASN A 552 -1.33 -21.74 1.68
C ASN A 552 -2.68 -21.53 2.38
N LYS A 553 -3.75 -22.09 1.81
CA LYS A 553 -5.03 -22.16 2.54
C LYS A 553 -4.79 -22.99 3.80
N LEU A 554 -5.23 -22.45 4.93
CA LEU A 554 -5.07 -23.12 6.23
C LEU A 554 -5.71 -24.52 6.20
N ASP A 555 -5.05 -25.45 6.85
CA ASP A 555 -5.45 -26.86 6.91
C ASP A 555 -5.58 -27.55 5.55
N SER A 556 -5.08 -26.94 4.48
CA SER A 556 -4.93 -27.65 3.19
C SER A 556 -3.91 -28.78 3.29
N VAL A 557 -3.96 -29.73 2.35
CA VAL A 557 -2.99 -30.84 2.32
C VAL A 557 -1.56 -30.32 2.34
N LEU A 558 -1.27 -29.31 1.50
CA LEU A 558 0.06 -28.72 1.39
C LEU A 558 0.48 -27.98 2.67
N ASP A 559 -0.42 -27.25 3.31
CA ASP A 559 -0.16 -26.57 4.57
C ASP A 559 0.24 -27.57 5.67
N ARG A 560 -0.54 -28.64 5.83
CA ARG A 560 -0.26 -29.71 6.81
C ARG A 560 1.04 -30.43 6.52
N GLU A 561 1.32 -30.74 5.26
CA GLU A 561 2.57 -31.41 4.87
C GLU A 561 3.80 -30.54 5.15
N GLN A 562 3.73 -29.24 4.84
CA GLN A 562 4.83 -28.30 5.09
C GLN A 562 5.07 -28.11 6.60
N LYS A 563 4.00 -27.93 7.39
CA LYS A 563 4.08 -27.85 8.87
C LYS A 563 4.69 -29.12 9.46
N ALA A 564 4.26 -30.28 9.01
CA ALA A 564 4.80 -31.57 9.48
C ALA A 564 6.31 -31.74 9.18
N LYS A 565 6.81 -31.12 8.12
CA LYS A 565 8.23 -31.13 7.74
C LYS A 565 9.03 -29.98 8.38
N GLY A 566 8.38 -29.01 9.03
CA GLY A 566 9.01 -27.78 9.50
C GLY A 566 9.46 -26.85 8.37
N GLU A 567 8.88 -26.97 7.17
CA GLU A 567 9.20 -26.18 5.99
C GLU A 567 8.10 -25.13 5.71
N PHE A 568 8.04 -24.08 6.55
CA PHE A 568 7.02 -23.02 6.44
C PHE A 568 7.22 -22.13 5.23
N TYR A 569 8.45 -21.98 4.74
CA TYR A 569 8.80 -21.20 3.56
C TYR A 569 9.44 -22.06 2.48
N TYR A 570 8.65 -22.34 1.45
CA TYR A 570 9.09 -23.21 0.36
C TYR A 570 9.69 -22.40 -0.80
N THR A 571 10.91 -22.73 -1.22
CA THR A 571 11.68 -21.98 -2.21
C THR A 571 11.85 -22.69 -3.55
N ASN A 572 11.36 -23.92 -3.72
CA ASN A 572 11.51 -24.70 -4.96
C ASN A 572 10.32 -24.57 -5.90
#